data_977a75a00723357d42b81ae3225f2892
#
_entry.id   977a75a00723357d42b81ae3225f2892
#
_cell.length_a   1.000
_cell.length_b   1.000
_cell.length_c   1.000
_cell.angle_alpha   90.00
_cell.angle_beta   90.00
_cell.angle_gamma   90.00
#
_symmetry.space_group_name_H-M   'P 1'
#
loop_
_entity.id
_entity.type
_entity.pdbx_description
1 polymer ?
#
loop_
_entity_poly.entity_id
_entity_poly.type
_entity_poly.pdbx_seq_one_letter_code
_entity_poly.pdbx_strand_id
1 'polypeptide(L)'
;MSSKAIRCFSFTASRDWFYRYSFANAGLRSAATDLGDGTVMHCWVPKIPKPSKPNLFLIHGFGANAMWQYGEHLRHFISRFNVYVPDLLFFGESFTTRPERTESFQAECTMKLMEAHGVQKTSVVGISYGGFVAYSLAAQFPEAVEKLVLCCAGVCLEEKDMNDGLFNVSSLEEASTILLPQTPEKLKELMRFSFVRPARGVPNWFLTDFIQVMCSDYVEEKRELIDTILKDRQLSNLPKINQPTLIIWGEQDKIFPLELGHRLKRHVGESAQIVIIKNAGHAVNLEKPREFAKHLKAFLFDSQSSPSEPSFLEQLQKKFDLSK
;
A
#
# COMPACT_ATOMS: atom_id res chain seq x y z
N MET A 1 14.44 -7.36 28.84
CA MET A 1 14.99 -6.00 28.69
C MET A 1 16.30 -6.12 27.94
N SER A 2 16.27 -5.99 26.62
CA SER A 2 17.49 -6.01 25.80
C SER A 2 18.07 -4.58 25.79
N SER A 3 19.32 -4.43 26.26
CA SER A 3 20.03 -3.16 26.23
C SER A 3 20.26 -2.75 24.77
N LYS A 4 19.48 -1.78 24.26
CA LYS A 4 19.79 -1.11 23.01
C LYS A 4 21.16 -0.43 23.19
N ALA A 5 22.20 -1.02 22.63
CA ALA A 5 23.51 -0.37 22.56
C ALA A 5 23.33 0.95 21.80
N ILE A 6 23.52 2.08 22.48
CA ILE A 6 23.45 3.42 21.92
C ILE A 6 24.61 3.54 20.92
N ARG A 7 24.35 3.30 19.63
CA ARG A 7 25.27 3.72 18.60
C ARG A 7 25.14 5.24 18.47
N CYS A 8 26.26 5.95 18.61
CA CYS A 8 26.29 7.42 18.52
C CYS A 8 25.82 7.99 17.19
N PHE A 9 25.64 7.15 16.15
CA PHE A 9 25.16 7.57 14.83
C PHE A 9 24.44 6.42 14.11
N SER A 10 23.21 6.67 13.64
CA SER A 10 22.44 5.79 12.76
C SER A 10 22.08 6.53 11.48
N PHE A 11 22.47 5.96 10.34
CA PHE A 11 22.10 6.50 9.01
C PHE A 11 20.61 6.36 8.74
N THR A 12 20.03 5.25 9.16
CA THR A 12 18.60 4.99 8.98
C THR A 12 17.76 5.95 9.81
N ALA A 13 18.10 6.15 11.08
CA ALA A 13 17.41 7.13 11.93
C ALA A 13 17.60 8.57 11.41
N SER A 14 18.77 8.92 10.89
CA SER A 14 19.03 10.24 10.30
C SER A 14 18.18 10.46 9.04
N ARG A 15 18.03 9.42 8.19
CA ARG A 15 17.15 9.48 7.00
C ARG A 15 15.69 9.52 7.38
N ASP A 16 15.27 8.79 8.41
CA ASP A 16 13.90 8.85 8.95
C ASP A 16 13.59 10.28 9.44
N TRP A 17 14.50 10.89 10.19
CA TRP A 17 14.38 12.27 10.62
C TRP A 17 14.26 13.24 9.42
N PHE A 18 15.05 13.04 8.36
CA PHE A 18 14.96 13.83 7.13
C PHE A 18 13.57 13.68 6.47
N TYR A 19 13.02 12.48 6.40
CA TYR A 19 11.68 12.28 5.88
C TYR A 19 10.62 12.95 6.77
N ARG A 20 10.72 12.86 8.09
CA ARG A 20 9.85 13.58 9.03
C ARG A 20 9.87 15.08 8.76
N TYR A 21 11.05 15.65 8.60
CA TYR A 21 11.24 17.05 8.26
C TYR A 21 10.61 17.39 6.89
N SER A 22 10.82 16.56 5.88
CA SER A 22 10.26 16.72 4.54
C SER A 22 8.73 16.69 4.54
N PHE A 23 8.11 15.76 5.28
CA PHE A 23 6.65 15.67 5.45
C PHE A 23 6.10 16.92 6.17
N ALA A 24 6.76 17.36 7.22
CA ALA A 24 6.37 18.57 7.95
C ALA A 24 6.44 19.84 7.07
N ASN A 25 7.48 19.97 6.23
CA ASN A 25 7.63 21.06 5.27
C ASN A 25 6.63 20.98 4.11
N ALA A 26 6.21 19.77 3.75
CA ALA A 26 5.17 19.55 2.76
C ALA A 26 3.75 19.93 3.28
N GLY A 27 3.64 20.42 4.51
CA GLY A 27 2.37 20.84 5.11
C GLY A 27 1.60 19.73 5.82
N LEU A 28 2.27 18.61 6.13
CA LEU A 28 1.72 17.54 6.96
C LEU A 28 2.15 17.69 8.42
N ARG A 29 1.40 17.06 9.31
CA ARG A 29 1.78 16.84 10.72
C ARG A 29 1.62 15.38 11.09
N SER A 30 2.44 14.89 11.99
CA SER A 30 2.29 13.60 12.64
C SER A 30 1.09 13.65 13.59
N ALA A 31 0.26 12.62 13.56
CA ALA A 31 -0.91 12.49 14.44
C ALA A 31 -1.08 11.04 14.86
N ALA A 32 -1.08 10.78 16.17
CA ALA A 32 -1.55 9.52 16.74
C ALA A 32 -3.04 9.66 17.04
N THR A 33 -3.84 8.73 16.55
CA THR A 33 -5.29 8.72 16.70
C THR A 33 -5.68 7.48 17.49
N ASP A 34 -6.28 7.66 18.66
CA ASP A 34 -6.88 6.59 19.44
C ASP A 34 -8.22 6.21 18.79
N LEU A 35 -8.32 4.96 18.31
CA LEU A 35 -9.51 4.41 17.68
C LEU A 35 -10.41 3.65 18.65
N GLY A 36 -10.06 3.63 19.93
CA GLY A 36 -10.68 2.82 20.96
C GLY A 36 -10.16 1.38 20.99
N ASP A 37 -10.64 0.61 21.97
CA ASP A 37 -10.31 -0.83 22.14
C ASP A 37 -8.81 -1.15 22.16
N GLY A 38 -7.98 -0.23 22.67
CA GLY A 38 -6.53 -0.40 22.72
C GLY A 38 -5.84 -0.30 21.36
N THR A 39 -6.49 0.35 20.39
CA THR A 39 -5.96 0.56 19.03
C THR A 39 -5.58 2.01 18.80
N VAL A 40 -4.31 2.25 18.46
CA VAL A 40 -3.79 3.57 18.09
C VAL A 40 -3.20 3.51 16.70
N MET A 41 -3.62 4.40 15.81
CA MET A 41 -3.00 4.55 14.50
C MET A 41 -2.28 5.89 14.36
N HIS A 42 -1.04 5.83 13.95
CA HIS A 42 -0.27 6.98 13.52
C HIS A 42 -0.58 7.30 12.04
N CYS A 43 -0.70 8.58 11.74
CA CYS A 43 -0.88 9.05 10.37
C CYS A 43 -0.23 10.41 10.17
N TRP A 44 0.42 10.60 9.05
CA TRP A 44 0.75 11.93 8.57
C TRP A 44 -0.48 12.54 7.91
N VAL A 45 -1.00 13.63 8.50
CA VAL A 45 -2.24 14.28 8.08
C VAL A 45 -1.96 15.72 7.65
N PRO A 46 -2.78 16.33 6.79
CA PRO A 46 -2.65 17.76 6.45
C PRO A 46 -2.70 18.62 7.71
N LYS A 47 -1.79 19.60 7.86
CA LYS A 47 -1.86 20.59 8.95
C LYS A 47 -3.18 21.33 8.91
N ILE A 48 -3.61 21.72 7.72
CA ILE A 48 -4.86 22.42 7.43
C ILE A 48 -5.50 21.76 6.20
N PRO A 49 -6.48 20.84 6.38
CA PRO A 49 -7.24 20.28 5.28
C PRO A 49 -7.97 21.37 4.50
N LYS A 50 -7.94 21.29 3.17
CA LYS A 50 -8.62 22.25 2.28
C LYS A 50 -9.89 21.60 1.72
N PRO A 51 -11.09 22.12 2.00
CA PRO A 51 -12.35 21.53 1.51
C PRO A 51 -12.43 21.44 -0.03
N SER A 52 -11.71 22.31 -0.73
CA SER A 52 -11.65 22.31 -2.21
C SER A 52 -10.74 21.23 -2.81
N LYS A 53 -10.00 20.49 -1.98
CA LYS A 53 -9.12 19.41 -2.45
C LYS A 53 -9.73 18.06 -2.11
N PRO A 54 -9.73 17.09 -3.03
CA PRO A 54 -10.05 15.70 -2.72
C PRO A 54 -9.02 15.12 -1.74
N ASN A 55 -9.39 14.02 -1.09
CA ASN A 55 -8.51 13.31 -0.17
C ASN A 55 -7.77 12.18 -0.89
N LEU A 56 -6.56 11.88 -0.42
CA LEU A 56 -5.72 10.81 -0.92
C LEU A 56 -5.05 10.07 0.24
N PHE A 57 -5.34 8.78 0.38
CA PHE A 57 -4.67 7.88 1.32
C PHE A 57 -3.59 7.07 0.62
N LEU A 58 -2.38 7.06 1.21
CA LEU A 58 -1.22 6.35 0.70
C LEU A 58 -0.84 5.24 1.70
N ILE A 59 -1.23 4.00 1.42
CA ILE A 59 -1.09 2.84 2.30
C ILE A 59 0.13 2.02 1.89
N HIS A 60 1.10 1.90 2.81
CA HIS A 60 2.38 1.22 2.59
C HIS A 60 2.29 -0.31 2.70
N GLY A 61 3.31 -1.01 2.19
CA GLY A 61 3.52 -2.45 2.38
C GLY A 61 4.55 -2.78 3.45
N PHE A 62 5.02 -4.04 3.45
CA PHE A 62 6.12 -4.49 4.31
C PHE A 62 7.47 -3.84 3.94
N GLY A 63 8.47 -3.99 4.81
CA GLY A 63 9.87 -3.64 4.57
C GLY A 63 10.33 -2.28 5.08
N ALA A 64 9.40 -1.31 5.29
CA ALA A 64 9.69 -0.02 5.91
C ALA A 64 8.38 0.67 6.33
N ASN A 65 8.47 1.83 7.01
CA ASN A 65 7.30 2.63 7.36
C ASN A 65 6.76 3.43 6.14
N ALA A 66 5.63 4.10 6.34
CA ALA A 66 4.93 4.85 5.31
C ALA A 66 5.79 5.96 4.68
N MET A 67 6.59 6.69 5.47
CA MET A 67 7.43 7.77 4.98
C MET A 67 8.51 7.29 4.00
N TRP A 68 9.10 6.12 4.26
CA TRP A 68 10.15 5.56 3.40
C TRP A 68 9.61 5.12 2.04
N GLN A 69 8.36 4.62 2.01
CA GLN A 69 7.78 4.16 0.75
C GLN A 69 7.20 5.30 -0.08
N TYR A 70 6.74 6.39 0.55
CA TYR A 70 6.07 7.49 -0.16
C TYR A 70 6.84 8.83 -0.15
N GLY A 71 7.95 8.93 0.56
CA GLY A 71 8.67 10.19 0.76
C GLY A 71 9.04 10.91 -0.53
N GLU A 72 9.51 10.18 -1.53
CA GLU A 72 9.86 10.75 -2.84
C GLU A 72 8.65 11.14 -3.70
N HIS A 73 7.47 10.55 -3.40
CA HIS A 73 6.25 10.75 -4.19
C HIS A 73 5.35 11.85 -3.66
N LEU A 74 5.44 12.17 -2.36
CA LEU A 74 4.56 13.10 -1.67
C LEU A 74 4.39 14.45 -2.40
N ARG A 75 5.50 15.03 -2.86
CA ARG A 75 5.54 16.32 -3.57
C ARG A 75 4.65 16.37 -4.82
N HIS A 76 4.32 15.22 -5.41
CA HIS A 76 3.50 15.15 -6.62
C HIS A 76 2.00 15.32 -6.33
N PHE A 77 1.58 15.15 -5.08
CA PHE A 77 0.17 15.07 -4.71
C PHE A 77 -0.29 16.20 -3.78
N ILE A 78 0.57 16.74 -2.91
CA ILE A 78 0.23 17.74 -1.89
C ILE A 78 -0.36 19.05 -2.46
N SER A 79 -0.06 19.39 -3.71
CA SER A 79 -0.65 20.57 -4.37
C SER A 79 -2.13 20.36 -4.75
N ARG A 80 -2.54 19.10 -5.00
CA ARG A 80 -3.85 18.74 -5.52
C ARG A 80 -4.75 18.04 -4.53
N PHE A 81 -4.19 17.36 -3.51
CA PHE A 81 -4.92 16.55 -2.55
C PHE A 81 -4.66 17.00 -1.11
N ASN A 82 -5.60 16.70 -0.23
CA ASN A 82 -5.35 16.50 1.17
C ASN A 82 -4.76 15.10 1.32
N VAL A 83 -3.46 14.98 1.59
CA VAL A 83 -2.76 13.70 1.61
C VAL A 83 -2.67 13.18 3.02
N TYR A 84 -3.04 11.90 3.20
CA TYR A 84 -2.96 11.12 4.43
C TYR A 84 -2.05 9.93 4.22
N VAL A 85 -1.08 9.73 5.10
CA VAL A 85 -0.10 8.65 4.98
C VAL A 85 -0.05 7.90 6.31
N PRO A 86 -0.95 6.91 6.50
CA PRO A 86 -0.99 6.13 7.73
C PRO A 86 0.16 5.14 7.80
N ASP A 87 0.65 4.87 9.01
CA ASP A 87 1.32 3.63 9.31
C ASP A 87 0.25 2.57 9.64
N LEU A 88 0.31 1.41 8.98
CA LEU A 88 -0.54 0.28 9.30
C LEU A 88 -0.23 -0.26 10.70
N LEU A 89 -1.16 -0.99 11.32
CA LEU A 89 -0.94 -1.60 12.63
C LEU A 89 0.29 -2.48 12.63
N PHE A 90 1.10 -2.34 13.68
CA PHE A 90 2.41 -2.99 13.89
C PHE A 90 3.55 -2.42 13.03
N PHE A 91 3.31 -1.28 12.35
CA PHE A 91 4.34 -0.51 11.65
C PHE A 91 4.43 0.91 12.24
N GLY A 92 5.64 1.48 12.21
CA GLY A 92 5.88 2.82 12.71
C GLY A 92 5.42 2.99 14.16
N GLU A 93 4.49 3.91 14.38
CA GLU A 93 3.95 4.22 15.71
C GLU A 93 2.51 3.67 15.91
N SER A 94 2.03 2.79 15.01
CA SER A 94 0.70 2.20 15.07
C SER A 94 0.71 0.84 15.75
N PHE A 95 -0.23 0.62 16.67
CA PHE A 95 -0.35 -0.65 17.40
C PHE A 95 -1.79 -0.93 17.82
N THR A 96 -2.06 -2.17 18.19
CA THR A 96 -3.30 -2.60 18.83
C THR A 96 -3.03 -3.70 19.84
N THR A 97 -3.84 -3.76 20.90
CA THR A 97 -3.88 -4.88 21.84
C THR A 97 -4.88 -5.96 21.43
N ARG A 98 -5.63 -5.73 20.37
CA ARG A 98 -6.60 -6.68 19.84
C ARG A 98 -5.90 -7.84 19.14
N PRO A 99 -6.55 -9.04 19.11
CA PRO A 99 -5.93 -10.25 18.54
C PRO A 99 -6.03 -10.35 17.01
N GLU A 100 -6.83 -9.52 16.34
CA GLU A 100 -7.07 -9.60 14.91
C GLU A 100 -5.81 -9.26 14.09
N ARG A 101 -5.52 -10.07 13.07
CA ARG A 101 -4.34 -9.97 12.21
C ARG A 101 -4.67 -9.96 10.72
N THR A 102 -5.89 -9.64 10.33
CA THR A 102 -6.32 -9.68 8.94
C THR A 102 -6.22 -8.32 8.24
N GLU A 103 -6.10 -8.33 6.91
CA GLU A 103 -6.22 -7.12 6.10
C GLU A 103 -7.60 -6.47 6.23
N SER A 104 -8.64 -7.27 6.54
CA SER A 104 -9.99 -6.78 6.81
C SER A 104 -10.01 -5.88 8.05
N PHE A 105 -9.40 -6.32 9.13
CA PHE A 105 -9.29 -5.52 10.36
C PHE A 105 -8.42 -4.27 10.17
N GLN A 106 -7.33 -4.36 9.41
CA GLN A 106 -6.52 -3.19 9.04
C GLN A 106 -7.37 -2.16 8.25
N ALA A 107 -8.24 -2.63 7.35
CA ALA A 107 -9.14 -1.78 6.58
C ALA A 107 -10.19 -1.09 7.46
N GLU A 108 -10.79 -1.80 8.41
CA GLU A 108 -11.72 -1.25 9.41
C GLU A 108 -11.04 -0.16 10.25
N CYS A 109 -9.82 -0.41 10.73
CA CYS A 109 -9.05 0.59 11.46
C CYS A 109 -8.70 1.81 10.58
N THR A 110 -8.37 1.58 9.30
CA THR A 110 -8.14 2.67 8.34
C THR A 110 -9.41 3.50 8.11
N MET A 111 -10.59 2.86 8.04
CA MET A 111 -11.86 3.58 7.93
C MET A 111 -12.14 4.43 9.17
N LYS A 112 -11.98 3.87 10.37
CA LYS A 112 -12.11 4.62 11.64
C LYS A 112 -11.14 5.80 11.71
N LEU A 113 -9.91 5.62 11.22
CA LEU A 113 -8.94 6.71 11.12
C LEU A 113 -9.42 7.81 10.17
N MET A 114 -10.00 7.46 9.00
CA MET A 114 -10.60 8.41 8.07
C MET A 114 -11.72 9.21 8.74
N GLU A 115 -12.63 8.53 9.42
CA GLU A 115 -13.77 9.15 10.15
C GLU A 115 -13.27 10.11 11.24
N ALA A 116 -12.27 9.71 12.04
CA ALA A 116 -11.68 10.54 13.08
C ALA A 116 -11.05 11.84 12.53
N HIS A 117 -10.63 11.84 11.27
CA HIS A 117 -10.11 13.02 10.56
C HIS A 117 -11.16 13.71 9.66
N GLY A 118 -12.44 13.33 9.74
CA GLY A 118 -13.53 13.93 8.96
C GLY A 118 -13.46 13.62 7.46
N VAL A 119 -12.77 12.54 7.07
CA VAL A 119 -12.66 12.11 5.68
C VAL A 119 -13.77 11.13 5.37
N GLN A 120 -14.75 11.56 4.57
CA GLN A 120 -15.88 10.73 4.13
C GLN A 120 -15.57 9.96 2.84
N LYS A 121 -14.84 10.61 1.91
CA LYS A 121 -14.49 10.03 0.60
C LYS A 121 -13.03 10.28 0.30
N THR A 122 -12.38 9.30 -0.33
CA THR A 122 -10.95 9.39 -0.68
C THR A 122 -10.58 8.52 -1.88
N SER A 123 -9.55 8.92 -2.60
CA SER A 123 -8.79 7.99 -3.44
C SER A 123 -7.76 7.27 -2.59
N VAL A 124 -7.52 5.99 -2.87
CA VAL A 124 -6.61 5.14 -2.09
C VAL A 124 -5.53 4.55 -2.98
N VAL A 125 -4.29 4.63 -2.54
CA VAL A 125 -3.15 3.96 -3.18
C VAL A 125 -2.57 2.96 -2.19
N GLY A 126 -2.58 1.68 -2.53
CA GLY A 126 -1.98 0.61 -1.71
C GLY A 126 -0.83 -0.07 -2.44
N ILE A 127 0.32 -0.19 -1.78
CA ILE A 127 1.51 -0.89 -2.29
C ILE A 127 1.65 -2.22 -1.56
N SER A 128 1.84 -3.33 -2.31
CA SER A 128 2.09 -4.66 -1.74
C SER A 128 1.02 -5.04 -0.71
N TYR A 129 1.38 -5.34 0.54
CA TYR A 129 0.42 -5.58 1.62
C TYR A 129 -0.59 -4.44 1.80
N GLY A 130 -0.16 -3.18 1.65
CA GLY A 130 -1.08 -2.04 1.66
C GLY A 130 -2.13 -2.09 0.56
N GLY A 131 -1.88 -2.81 -0.53
CA GLY A 131 -2.87 -3.08 -1.58
C GLY A 131 -3.95 -4.08 -1.14
N PHE A 132 -3.62 -5.06 -0.30
CA PHE A 132 -4.62 -5.95 0.31
C PHE A 132 -5.56 -5.16 1.24
N VAL A 133 -4.97 -4.29 2.07
CA VAL A 133 -5.75 -3.40 2.96
C VAL A 133 -6.61 -2.43 2.13
N ALA A 134 -6.05 -1.82 1.08
CA ALA A 134 -6.77 -0.89 0.20
C ALA A 134 -7.92 -1.58 -0.55
N TYR A 135 -7.71 -2.81 -1.03
CA TYR A 135 -8.75 -3.61 -1.67
C TYR A 135 -9.87 -3.95 -0.67
N SER A 136 -9.51 -4.40 0.51
CA SER A 136 -10.45 -4.71 1.59
C SER A 136 -11.25 -3.48 2.02
N LEU A 137 -10.60 -2.31 2.11
CA LEU A 137 -11.26 -1.03 2.38
C LEU A 137 -12.31 -0.69 1.30
N ALA A 138 -11.93 -0.83 0.02
CA ALA A 138 -12.84 -0.56 -1.10
C ALA A 138 -14.03 -1.55 -1.15
N ALA A 139 -13.82 -2.79 -0.75
CA ALA A 139 -14.86 -3.82 -0.72
C ALA A 139 -15.84 -3.65 0.46
N GLN A 140 -15.32 -3.31 1.65
CA GLN A 140 -16.14 -3.14 2.86
C GLN A 140 -16.87 -1.79 2.88
N PHE A 141 -16.22 -0.74 2.37
CA PHE A 141 -16.73 0.64 2.42
C PHE A 141 -16.76 1.27 1.01
N PRO A 142 -17.59 0.73 0.10
CA PRO A 142 -17.56 1.12 -1.31
C PRO A 142 -17.86 2.60 -1.53
N GLU A 143 -18.67 3.23 -0.68
CA GLU A 143 -19.00 4.65 -0.79
C GLU A 143 -17.89 5.60 -0.32
N ALA A 144 -16.92 5.07 0.46
CA ALA A 144 -15.80 5.84 0.97
C ALA A 144 -14.60 5.89 0.00
N VAL A 145 -14.52 4.95 -0.95
CA VAL A 145 -13.40 4.86 -1.89
C VAL A 145 -13.82 5.27 -3.29
N GLU A 146 -13.35 6.43 -3.76
CA GLU A 146 -13.68 6.98 -5.09
C GLU A 146 -12.83 6.37 -6.20
N LYS A 147 -11.54 6.19 -5.97
CA LYS A 147 -10.57 5.57 -6.89
C LYS A 147 -9.61 4.69 -6.11
N LEU A 148 -9.21 3.59 -6.71
CA LEU A 148 -8.29 2.64 -6.11
C LEU A 148 -7.05 2.44 -6.97
N VAL A 149 -5.87 2.48 -6.36
CA VAL A 149 -4.62 2.07 -7.01
C VAL A 149 -4.01 0.92 -6.23
N LEU A 150 -3.74 -0.18 -6.92
CA LEU A 150 -3.12 -1.39 -6.37
C LEU A 150 -1.77 -1.61 -7.04
N CYS A 151 -0.69 -1.45 -6.28
CA CYS A 151 0.65 -1.58 -6.80
C CYS A 151 1.30 -2.86 -6.29
N CYS A 152 1.64 -3.78 -7.20
CA CYS A 152 2.29 -5.06 -6.87
C CYS A 152 1.60 -5.78 -5.69
N ALA A 153 0.27 -5.85 -5.72
CA ALA A 153 -0.55 -6.39 -4.64
C ALA A 153 -1.21 -7.71 -5.07
N GLY A 154 -0.73 -8.81 -4.53
CA GLY A 154 -1.18 -10.17 -4.86
C GLY A 154 -2.58 -10.52 -4.34
N VAL A 155 -3.54 -9.60 -4.38
CA VAL A 155 -4.88 -9.74 -3.77
C VAL A 155 -5.62 -11.00 -4.21
N CYS A 156 -5.42 -11.42 -5.47
CA CYS A 156 -6.03 -12.61 -6.06
C CYS A 156 -5.20 -13.90 -5.89
N LEU A 157 -4.22 -13.91 -4.99
CA LEU A 157 -3.49 -15.14 -4.67
C LEU A 157 -4.42 -16.13 -3.97
N GLU A 158 -4.12 -17.41 -4.13
CA GLU A 158 -4.83 -18.50 -3.48
C GLU A 158 -3.80 -19.41 -2.77
N GLU A 159 -4.22 -20.13 -1.76
CA GLU A 159 -3.35 -21.05 -1.02
C GLU A 159 -2.69 -22.09 -1.93
N LYS A 160 -3.40 -22.59 -2.94
CA LYS A 160 -2.87 -23.54 -3.93
C LYS A 160 -1.71 -22.99 -4.77
N ASP A 161 -1.64 -21.67 -4.97
CA ASP A 161 -0.60 -21.04 -5.80
C ASP A 161 0.82 -21.31 -5.27
N MET A 162 0.95 -21.52 -3.95
CA MET A 162 2.20 -21.90 -3.30
C MET A 162 2.61 -23.33 -3.71
N ASN A 163 1.66 -24.26 -3.68
CA ASN A 163 1.87 -25.67 -4.03
C ASN A 163 2.07 -25.85 -5.54
N ASP A 164 1.43 -25.02 -6.36
CA ASP A 164 1.54 -25.04 -7.83
C ASP A 164 2.82 -24.38 -8.35
N GLY A 165 3.69 -23.89 -7.46
CA GLY A 165 5.00 -23.34 -7.82
C GLY A 165 4.92 -21.94 -8.49
N LEU A 166 3.83 -21.20 -8.26
CA LEU A 166 3.71 -19.84 -8.78
C LEU A 166 4.73 -18.89 -8.12
N PHE A 167 5.10 -19.14 -6.88
CA PHE A 167 6.02 -18.33 -6.11
C PHE A 167 7.47 -18.83 -6.18
N ASN A 168 8.43 -17.95 -5.98
CA ASN A 168 9.86 -18.29 -5.90
C ASN A 168 10.30 -18.79 -4.51
N VAL A 169 9.36 -19.01 -3.60
CA VAL A 169 9.57 -19.55 -2.25
C VAL A 169 8.75 -20.82 -2.07
N SER A 170 9.24 -21.73 -1.26
CA SER A 170 8.66 -23.07 -1.09
C SER A 170 7.61 -23.14 0.03
N SER A 171 7.59 -22.15 0.91
CA SER A 171 6.67 -22.14 2.06
C SER A 171 6.40 -20.73 2.54
N LEU A 172 5.31 -20.57 3.30
CA LEU A 172 4.96 -19.32 3.96
C LEU A 172 5.98 -18.92 5.02
N GLU A 173 6.60 -19.89 5.69
CA GLU A 173 7.67 -19.66 6.67
C GLU A 173 8.91 -19.05 5.99
N GLU A 174 9.31 -19.57 4.82
CA GLU A 174 10.39 -18.99 4.02
C GLU A 174 10.05 -17.56 3.59
N ALA A 175 8.84 -17.33 3.09
CA ALA A 175 8.36 -16.00 2.71
C ALA A 175 8.42 -15.03 3.89
N SER A 176 7.93 -15.43 5.06
CA SER A 176 7.96 -14.63 6.30
C SER A 176 9.39 -14.28 6.71
N THR A 177 10.32 -15.23 6.62
CA THR A 177 11.75 -15.01 6.95
C THR A 177 12.39 -13.97 6.00
N ILE A 178 11.99 -13.94 4.73
CA ILE A 178 12.47 -12.98 3.73
C ILE A 178 11.84 -11.61 3.94
N LEU A 179 10.51 -11.56 4.13
CA LEU A 179 9.76 -10.30 4.27
C LEU A 179 10.02 -9.60 5.60
N LEU A 180 10.44 -10.34 6.64
CA LEU A 180 10.79 -9.84 7.97
C LEU A 180 12.28 -10.09 8.29
N PRO A 181 13.20 -9.49 7.54
CA PRO A 181 14.61 -9.78 7.64
C PRO A 181 15.18 -9.37 9.01
N GLN A 182 15.76 -10.33 9.73
CA GLN A 182 16.41 -10.12 11.04
C GLN A 182 17.95 -10.15 10.92
N THR A 183 18.48 -10.49 9.75
CA THR A 183 19.92 -10.52 9.47
C THR A 183 20.25 -9.78 8.17
N PRO A 184 21.48 -9.26 8.01
CA PRO A 184 21.94 -8.65 6.76
C PRO A 184 21.78 -9.55 5.53
N GLU A 185 21.96 -10.86 5.70
CA GLU A 185 21.82 -11.87 4.64
C GLU A 185 20.36 -11.93 4.14
N LYS A 186 19.40 -11.99 5.08
CA LYS A 186 17.96 -11.99 4.76
C LYS A 186 17.50 -10.66 4.16
N LEU A 187 18.04 -9.54 4.62
CA LEU A 187 17.75 -8.24 3.99
C LEU A 187 18.30 -8.17 2.56
N LYS A 188 19.48 -8.72 2.29
CA LYS A 188 20.01 -8.84 0.93
C LYS A 188 19.15 -9.74 0.06
N GLU A 189 18.60 -10.81 0.64
CA GLU A 189 17.67 -11.70 -0.04
C GLU A 189 16.37 -10.98 -0.41
N LEU A 190 15.75 -10.26 0.53
CA LEU A 190 14.59 -9.40 0.27
C LEU A 190 14.86 -8.39 -0.86
N MET A 191 16.05 -7.76 -0.85
CA MET A 191 16.44 -6.83 -1.93
C MET A 191 16.52 -7.53 -3.30
N ARG A 192 17.00 -8.79 -3.38
CA ARG A 192 17.06 -9.56 -4.63
C ARG A 192 15.66 -9.95 -5.16
N PHE A 193 14.71 -10.15 -4.27
CA PHE A 193 13.31 -10.42 -4.63
C PHE A 193 12.59 -9.13 -5.05
N SER A 194 12.91 -8.01 -4.39
CA SER A 194 12.18 -6.76 -4.58
C SER A 194 12.66 -5.91 -5.76
N PHE A 195 13.94 -6.03 -6.16
CA PHE A 195 14.56 -5.19 -7.19
C PHE A 195 15.15 -6.03 -8.33
N VAL A 196 15.03 -5.57 -9.56
CA VAL A 196 15.74 -6.14 -10.72
C VAL A 196 17.23 -5.91 -10.60
N ARG A 197 17.60 -4.72 -10.12
CA ARG A 197 19.01 -4.32 -9.90
C ARG A 197 19.23 -3.90 -8.45
N PRO A 198 19.29 -4.87 -7.52
CA PRO A 198 19.55 -4.53 -6.12
C PRO A 198 20.91 -3.88 -5.95
N ALA A 199 21.01 -2.97 -4.99
CA ALA A 199 22.28 -2.32 -4.65
C ALA A 199 23.31 -3.38 -4.26
N ARG A 200 24.51 -3.31 -4.86
CA ARG A 200 25.64 -4.22 -4.61
C ARG A 200 26.61 -3.58 -3.63
N GLY A 201 27.29 -4.41 -2.85
CA GLY A 201 28.36 -3.95 -1.97
C GLY A 201 27.90 -3.13 -0.76
N VAL A 202 26.62 -3.19 -0.41
CA VAL A 202 26.10 -2.53 0.81
C VAL A 202 26.73 -3.19 2.04
N PRO A 203 27.45 -2.44 2.90
CA PRO A 203 28.12 -3.00 4.07
C PRO A 203 27.12 -3.59 5.08
N ASN A 204 27.50 -4.69 5.73
CA ASN A 204 26.61 -5.35 6.71
C ASN A 204 26.23 -4.42 7.87
N TRP A 205 27.13 -3.54 8.32
CA TRP A 205 26.82 -2.60 9.39
C TRP A 205 25.66 -1.65 9.03
N PHE A 206 25.57 -1.23 7.77
CA PHE A 206 24.46 -0.40 7.29
C PHE A 206 23.15 -1.19 7.23
N LEU A 207 23.19 -2.44 6.74
CA LEU A 207 22.03 -3.33 6.73
C LEU A 207 21.55 -3.65 8.15
N THR A 208 22.47 -3.88 9.07
CA THR A 208 22.15 -4.08 10.51
C THR A 208 21.47 -2.84 11.10
N ASP A 209 21.98 -1.63 10.78
CA ASP A 209 21.37 -0.38 11.22
C ASP A 209 19.92 -0.25 10.69
N PHE A 210 19.71 -0.56 9.41
CA PHE A 210 18.38 -0.57 8.83
C PHE A 210 17.43 -1.56 9.51
N ILE A 211 17.88 -2.81 9.74
CA ILE A 211 17.09 -3.83 10.41
C ILE A 211 16.70 -3.39 11.82
N GLN A 212 17.64 -2.83 12.58
CA GLN A 212 17.38 -2.36 13.94
C GLN A 212 16.34 -1.24 14.01
N VAL A 213 16.30 -0.37 13.01
CA VAL A 213 15.37 0.78 13.00
C VAL A 213 14.02 0.41 12.39
N MET A 214 14.00 -0.43 11.33
CA MET A 214 12.80 -0.66 10.53
C MET A 214 12.14 -2.03 10.70
N CYS A 215 12.90 -3.05 11.11
CA CYS A 215 12.44 -4.44 11.05
C CYS A 215 12.34 -5.12 12.42
N SER A 216 12.79 -4.49 13.51
CA SER A 216 12.92 -5.16 14.81
C SER A 216 11.68 -5.07 15.70
N ASP A 217 10.77 -4.13 15.43
CA ASP A 217 9.58 -3.98 16.25
C ASP A 217 8.42 -4.83 15.70
N TYR A 218 7.59 -5.39 16.56
CA TYR A 218 6.38 -6.18 16.25
C TYR A 218 6.62 -7.32 15.24
N VAL A 219 7.74 -8.04 15.40
CA VAL A 219 8.12 -9.10 14.44
C VAL A 219 7.10 -10.24 14.43
N GLU A 220 6.62 -10.68 15.60
CA GLU A 220 5.65 -11.77 15.70
C GLU A 220 4.28 -11.34 15.17
N GLU A 221 3.81 -10.15 15.51
CA GLU A 221 2.54 -9.63 15.00
C GLU A 221 2.59 -9.45 13.47
N LYS A 222 3.72 -8.98 12.93
CA LYS A 222 3.92 -8.89 11.48
C LYS A 222 3.97 -10.28 10.81
N ARG A 223 4.53 -11.28 11.49
CA ARG A 223 4.50 -12.68 11.02
C ARG A 223 3.06 -13.19 10.95
N GLU A 224 2.26 -12.96 11.99
CA GLU A 224 0.84 -13.30 12.02
C GLU A 224 0.05 -12.60 10.89
N LEU A 225 0.39 -11.34 10.52
CA LEU A 225 -0.20 -10.68 9.36
C LEU A 225 0.13 -11.43 8.05
N ILE A 226 1.35 -11.92 7.88
CA ILE A 226 1.75 -12.67 6.69
C ILE A 226 1.04 -14.02 6.64
N ASP A 227 0.96 -14.72 7.77
CA ASP A 227 0.31 -16.03 7.89
C ASP A 227 -1.18 -15.96 7.51
N THR A 228 -1.85 -14.86 7.85
CA THR A 228 -3.28 -14.67 7.52
C THR A 228 -3.54 -14.32 6.05
N ILE A 229 -2.54 -13.83 5.30
CA ILE A 229 -2.71 -13.47 3.88
C ILE A 229 -3.11 -14.67 3.02
N LEU A 230 -2.55 -15.86 3.30
CA LEU A 230 -2.80 -17.09 2.52
C LEU A 230 -3.88 -17.98 3.11
N LYS A 231 -4.12 -17.86 4.41
CA LYS A 231 -5.00 -18.77 5.14
C LYS A 231 -6.43 -18.77 4.56
N ASP A 232 -6.88 -19.94 4.13
CA ASP A 232 -8.22 -20.18 3.58
C ASP A 232 -8.57 -19.29 2.38
N ARG A 233 -7.56 -18.69 1.73
CA ARG A 233 -7.78 -17.73 0.65
C ARG A 233 -8.14 -18.40 -0.65
N GLN A 234 -9.32 -18.05 -1.17
CA GLN A 234 -9.85 -18.53 -2.44
C GLN A 234 -10.36 -17.34 -3.25
N LEU A 235 -10.09 -17.33 -4.55
CA LEU A 235 -10.53 -16.27 -5.45
C LEU A 235 -12.06 -16.16 -5.53
N SER A 236 -12.77 -17.30 -5.38
CA SER A 236 -14.23 -17.36 -5.34
C SER A 236 -14.84 -16.54 -4.20
N ASN A 237 -14.13 -16.40 -3.09
CA ASN A 237 -14.57 -15.70 -1.88
C ASN A 237 -14.15 -14.23 -1.87
N LEU A 238 -13.29 -13.80 -2.80
CA LEU A 238 -12.84 -12.42 -2.90
C LEU A 238 -13.99 -11.54 -3.42
N PRO A 239 -14.47 -10.55 -2.63
CA PRO A 239 -15.55 -9.67 -3.06
C PRO A 239 -15.15 -8.87 -4.29
N LYS A 240 -16.10 -8.62 -5.19
CA LYS A 240 -15.86 -7.72 -6.33
C LYS A 240 -15.98 -6.28 -5.90
N ILE A 241 -15.19 -5.43 -6.54
CA ILE A 241 -15.19 -3.99 -6.37
C ILE A 241 -15.57 -3.31 -7.70
N ASN A 242 -16.23 -2.17 -7.61
CA ASN A 242 -16.71 -1.43 -8.80
C ASN A 242 -16.02 -0.07 -8.98
N GLN A 243 -15.20 0.34 -8.02
CA GLN A 243 -14.47 1.60 -8.09
C GLN A 243 -13.50 1.59 -9.28
N PRO A 244 -13.33 2.72 -9.97
CA PRO A 244 -12.26 2.89 -10.93
C PRO A 244 -10.93 2.47 -10.32
N THR A 245 -10.26 1.47 -10.92
CA THR A 245 -9.07 0.83 -10.34
C THR A 245 -7.91 0.88 -11.31
N LEU A 246 -6.77 1.38 -10.85
CA LEU A 246 -5.48 1.26 -11.54
C LEU A 246 -4.63 0.18 -10.87
N ILE A 247 -4.24 -0.83 -11.63
CA ILE A 247 -3.29 -1.85 -11.21
C ILE A 247 -1.93 -1.49 -11.81
N ILE A 248 -0.89 -1.34 -10.98
CA ILE A 248 0.48 -1.11 -11.42
C ILE A 248 1.32 -2.32 -11.02
N TRP A 249 2.13 -2.86 -11.95
CA TRP A 249 2.96 -4.02 -11.66
C TRP A 249 4.34 -3.92 -12.27
N GLY A 250 5.36 -4.40 -11.55
CA GLY A 250 6.68 -4.60 -12.10
C GLY A 250 6.73 -5.86 -12.95
N GLU A 251 7.24 -5.76 -14.18
CA GLU A 251 7.35 -6.89 -15.12
C GLU A 251 8.08 -8.10 -14.52
N GLN A 252 9.06 -7.85 -13.64
CA GLN A 252 9.95 -8.86 -13.05
C GLN A 252 9.75 -8.96 -11.51
N ASP A 253 8.53 -8.75 -11.05
CA ASP A 253 8.18 -8.94 -9.65
C ASP A 253 8.36 -10.41 -9.25
N LYS A 254 9.24 -10.65 -8.26
CA LYS A 254 9.54 -12.00 -7.73
C LYS A 254 8.86 -12.28 -6.41
N ILE A 255 8.22 -11.29 -5.79
CA ILE A 255 7.42 -11.46 -4.58
C ILE A 255 6.00 -11.86 -4.96
N PHE A 256 5.36 -11.04 -5.80
CA PHE A 256 4.06 -11.37 -6.38
C PHE A 256 4.19 -11.44 -7.90
N PRO A 257 4.26 -12.65 -8.49
CA PRO A 257 4.40 -12.82 -9.92
C PRO A 257 3.33 -12.06 -10.72
N LEU A 258 3.71 -11.54 -11.89
CA LEU A 258 2.86 -10.70 -12.75
C LEU A 258 1.52 -11.37 -13.10
N GLU A 259 1.45 -12.70 -13.12
CA GLU A 259 0.20 -13.43 -13.33
C GLU A 259 -0.90 -13.04 -12.32
N LEU A 260 -0.52 -12.74 -11.06
CA LEU A 260 -1.48 -12.25 -10.07
C LEU A 260 -2.05 -10.87 -10.44
N GLY A 261 -1.25 -10.01 -11.08
CA GLY A 261 -1.73 -8.74 -11.62
C GLY A 261 -2.75 -8.92 -12.74
N HIS A 262 -2.50 -9.86 -13.65
CA HIS A 262 -3.46 -10.21 -14.72
C HIS A 262 -4.71 -10.87 -14.14
N ARG A 263 -4.56 -11.77 -13.15
CA ARG A 263 -5.69 -12.40 -12.43
C ARG A 263 -6.55 -11.33 -11.73
N LEU A 264 -5.93 -10.36 -11.08
CA LEU A 264 -6.61 -9.24 -10.44
C LEU A 264 -7.38 -8.37 -11.47
N LYS A 265 -6.77 -8.06 -12.63
CA LYS A 265 -7.47 -7.33 -13.71
C LYS A 265 -8.70 -8.11 -14.20
N ARG A 266 -8.59 -9.42 -14.42
CA ARG A 266 -9.72 -10.26 -14.82
C ARG A 266 -10.82 -10.31 -13.73
N HIS A 267 -10.42 -10.37 -12.46
CA HIS A 267 -11.36 -10.43 -11.34
C HIS A 267 -12.15 -9.13 -11.17
N VAL A 268 -11.48 -7.98 -11.19
CA VAL A 268 -12.14 -6.65 -11.08
C VAL A 268 -12.95 -6.31 -12.34
N GLY A 269 -12.48 -6.72 -13.51
CA GLY A 269 -13.20 -6.54 -14.78
C GLY A 269 -13.02 -5.14 -15.40
N GLU A 270 -14.11 -4.58 -15.93
CA GLU A 270 -14.10 -3.36 -16.74
C GLU A 270 -13.64 -2.11 -15.97
N SER A 271 -13.93 -2.04 -14.67
CA SER A 271 -13.53 -0.88 -13.83
C SER A 271 -12.03 -0.81 -13.56
N ALA A 272 -11.25 -1.85 -13.90
CA ALA A 272 -9.80 -1.85 -13.73
C ALA A 272 -9.04 -1.62 -15.04
N GLN A 273 -7.90 -0.96 -14.94
CA GLN A 273 -6.85 -0.93 -15.96
C GLN A 273 -5.54 -1.42 -15.35
N ILE A 274 -4.70 -2.07 -16.15
CA ILE A 274 -3.39 -2.54 -15.70
C ILE A 274 -2.27 -1.86 -16.47
N VAL A 275 -1.23 -1.45 -15.74
CA VAL A 275 0.03 -0.90 -16.27
C VAL A 275 1.17 -1.76 -15.79
N ILE A 276 1.95 -2.29 -16.74
CA ILE A 276 3.13 -3.09 -16.48
C ILE A 276 4.37 -2.22 -16.72
N ILE A 277 5.16 -1.99 -15.67
CA ILE A 277 6.40 -1.22 -15.76
C ILE A 277 7.55 -2.17 -16.09
N LYS A 278 8.14 -1.96 -17.27
CA LYS A 278 9.23 -2.80 -17.78
C LYS A 278 10.51 -2.63 -16.96
N ASN A 279 11.28 -3.71 -16.86
CA ASN A 279 12.54 -3.73 -16.11
C ASN A 279 12.39 -3.18 -14.67
N ALA A 280 11.31 -3.56 -14.01
CA ALA A 280 11.03 -3.25 -12.61
C ALA A 280 10.61 -4.49 -11.86
N GLY A 281 11.01 -4.60 -10.59
CA GLY A 281 10.63 -5.65 -9.67
C GLY A 281 9.44 -5.24 -8.80
N HIS A 282 9.35 -5.86 -7.62
CA HIS A 282 8.28 -5.60 -6.65
C HIS A 282 8.27 -4.15 -6.13
N ALA A 283 9.45 -3.60 -5.82
CA ALA A 283 9.60 -2.23 -5.33
C ALA A 283 9.57 -1.20 -6.48
N VAL A 284 8.58 -1.30 -7.36
CA VAL A 284 8.46 -0.49 -8.58
C VAL A 284 8.43 1.02 -8.28
N ASN A 285 7.83 1.42 -7.17
CA ASN A 285 7.79 2.80 -6.70
C ASN A 285 9.18 3.37 -6.36
N LEU A 286 10.11 2.52 -5.94
CA LEU A 286 11.50 2.90 -5.63
C LEU A 286 12.44 2.70 -6.82
N GLU A 287 12.22 1.67 -7.62
CA GLU A 287 13.08 1.34 -8.77
C GLU A 287 12.79 2.21 -10.00
N LYS A 288 11.52 2.59 -10.21
CA LYS A 288 11.03 3.42 -11.32
C LYS A 288 10.16 4.60 -10.84
N PRO A 289 10.65 5.45 -9.91
CA PRO A 289 9.82 6.44 -9.23
C PRO A 289 9.15 7.45 -10.19
N ARG A 290 9.83 7.83 -11.29
CA ARG A 290 9.27 8.78 -12.27
C ARG A 290 8.12 8.17 -13.06
N GLU A 291 8.26 6.92 -13.49
CA GLU A 291 7.26 6.18 -14.26
C GLU A 291 6.05 5.86 -13.39
N PHE A 292 6.29 5.35 -12.18
CA PHE A 292 5.26 5.14 -11.17
C PHE A 292 4.45 6.42 -10.90
N ALA A 293 5.11 7.53 -10.60
CA ALA A 293 4.44 8.82 -10.36
C ALA A 293 3.69 9.33 -11.60
N LYS A 294 4.17 9.08 -12.82
CA LYS A 294 3.49 9.44 -14.07
C LYS A 294 2.12 8.74 -14.16
N HIS A 295 2.08 7.42 -13.95
CA HIS A 295 0.83 6.65 -14.04
C HIS A 295 -0.14 7.00 -12.91
N LEU A 296 0.35 7.18 -11.69
CA LEU A 296 -0.48 7.66 -10.58
C LEU A 296 -1.12 9.02 -10.90
N LYS A 297 -0.34 9.98 -11.38
CA LYS A 297 -0.87 11.32 -11.72
C LYS A 297 -1.89 11.24 -12.84
N ALA A 298 -1.62 10.48 -13.90
CA ALA A 298 -2.55 10.33 -15.00
C ALA A 298 -3.91 9.81 -14.52
N PHE A 299 -3.92 8.80 -13.65
CA PHE A 299 -5.14 8.21 -13.13
C PHE A 299 -5.85 9.07 -12.07
N LEU A 300 -5.09 9.58 -11.10
CA LEU A 300 -5.68 10.30 -9.96
C LEU A 300 -6.14 11.72 -10.32
N PHE A 301 -5.49 12.38 -11.29
CA PHE A 301 -5.83 13.74 -11.70
C PHE A 301 -6.90 13.80 -12.79
N ASP A 302 -7.22 12.68 -13.43
CA ASP A 302 -8.28 12.61 -14.42
C ASP A 302 -9.65 12.80 -13.72
N SER A 303 -10.32 13.90 -14.07
CA SER A 303 -11.65 14.23 -13.55
C SER A 303 -12.79 13.49 -14.28
N GLN A 304 -12.47 12.70 -15.33
CA GLN A 304 -13.49 12.06 -16.18
C GLN A 304 -13.96 10.68 -15.70
N SER A 305 -13.67 10.24 -14.49
CA SER A 305 -14.11 8.93 -13.97
C SER A 305 -15.42 8.97 -13.16
N SER A 306 -16.18 10.07 -13.21
CA SER A 306 -17.62 10.01 -12.92
C SER A 306 -18.33 9.48 -14.16
N PRO A 307 -19.32 8.55 -14.06
CA PRO A 307 -20.17 8.21 -15.19
C PRO A 307 -20.71 9.54 -15.73
N SER A 308 -20.34 9.91 -16.96
CA SER A 308 -20.91 11.06 -17.61
C SER A 308 -22.43 10.86 -17.58
N GLU A 309 -23.16 11.80 -16.98
CA GLU A 309 -24.60 11.85 -17.26
C GLU A 309 -24.77 11.78 -18.77
N PRO A 310 -25.64 10.90 -19.28
CA PRO A 310 -25.81 10.75 -20.70
C PRO A 310 -26.07 12.14 -21.29
N SER A 311 -25.34 12.49 -22.33
CA SER A 311 -25.43 13.80 -22.96
C SER A 311 -26.89 14.09 -23.31
N PHE A 312 -27.27 15.34 -23.28
CA PHE A 312 -28.64 15.78 -23.68
C PHE A 312 -29.09 15.15 -25.00
N LEU A 313 -28.17 14.88 -25.91
CA LEU A 313 -28.44 14.19 -27.19
C LEU A 313 -28.73 12.69 -26.98
N GLU A 314 -28.05 12.00 -26.08
CA GLU A 314 -28.33 10.59 -25.76
C GLU A 314 -29.64 10.43 -24.98
N GLN A 315 -30.00 11.41 -24.14
CA GLN A 315 -31.30 11.45 -23.47
C GLN A 315 -32.44 11.68 -24.45
N LEU A 316 -32.24 12.53 -25.48
CA LEU A 316 -33.20 12.73 -26.56
C LEU A 316 -33.33 11.47 -27.43
N GLN A 317 -32.23 10.80 -27.77
CA GLN A 317 -32.24 9.59 -28.59
C GLN A 317 -33.01 8.45 -27.90
N LYS A 318 -32.80 8.24 -26.57
CA LYS A 318 -33.60 7.29 -25.80
C LYS A 318 -35.09 7.62 -25.72
N LYS A 319 -35.47 8.89 -25.73
CA LYS A 319 -36.88 9.30 -25.79
C LYS A 319 -37.53 9.03 -27.16
N PHE A 320 -36.77 9.10 -28.24
CA PHE A 320 -37.27 8.82 -29.58
C PHE A 320 -37.36 7.33 -29.92
N ASP A 321 -36.49 6.47 -29.31
CA ASP A 321 -36.55 5.02 -29.50
C ASP A 321 -37.65 4.31 -28.67
N LEU A 322 -38.22 4.98 -27.67
CA LEU A 322 -39.35 4.49 -26.87
C LEU A 322 -40.73 4.87 -27.47
N SER A 323 -40.75 5.54 -28.65
CA SER A 323 -41.97 5.97 -29.34
C SER A 323 -42.22 5.22 -30.67
N LYS A 324 -41.64 4.01 -30.82
CA LYS A 324 -41.94 3.11 -31.93
C LYS A 324 -42.52 1.79 -31.45
#